data_f05ccee1263951dd42d9e7fcf60e37b3
#
_entry.id   f05ccee1263951dd42d9e7fcf60e37b3
#
_cell.length_a   1.000
_cell.length_b   1.000
_cell.length_c   1.000
_cell.angle_alpha   90.00
_cell.angle_beta   90.00
_cell.angle_gamma   90.00
#
_symmetry.space_group_name_H-M   'P 1'
#
loop_
_entity.id
_entity.type
_entity.pdbx_description
1 polymer ?
#
loop_
_entity_poly.entity_id
_entity_poly.type
_entity_poly.pdbx_seq_one_letter_code
_entity_poly.pdbx_strand_id
1 'polypeptide(L)'
;NGFGTTWLGNLVSDMGKNYEGVSCRGSWDSLRLAEEVLSFTTESAWYRCTEVEDIIKEVYPSIYIAFCCEEPGMAIYEKNDDNFFPEDYIVDIEDDDTTYCDEADALEILSDFFGIDFKDMDEAMILVSENNEQDDGRIWVNRYELIE
;
A
#
# COMPACT_ATOMS: atom_id res chain seq x y z
N ASN A 1 17.51 -15.79 -16.84
CA ASN A 1 16.24 -15.26 -17.30
C ASN A 1 16.37 -13.77 -17.60
N GLY A 2 15.52 -13.22 -18.44
CA GLY A 2 15.58 -11.82 -18.85
C GLY A 2 14.92 -10.82 -17.89
N PHE A 3 14.50 -11.25 -16.69
CA PHE A 3 13.68 -10.45 -15.77
C PHE A 3 14.46 -9.81 -14.60
N GLY A 4 15.78 -10.04 -14.53
CA GLY A 4 16.61 -9.53 -13.44
C GLY A 4 16.61 -10.39 -12.18
N THR A 5 17.51 -10.04 -11.23
CA THR A 5 17.76 -10.86 -10.03
C THR A 5 16.67 -10.73 -8.97
N THR A 6 15.97 -9.61 -8.94
CA THR A 6 14.92 -9.29 -7.96
C THR A 6 13.51 -9.67 -8.40
N TRP A 7 13.38 -10.32 -9.55
CA TRP A 7 12.08 -10.78 -10.03
C TRP A 7 11.45 -11.82 -9.09
N LEU A 8 10.16 -11.65 -8.76
CA LEU A 8 9.44 -12.53 -7.84
C LEU A 8 9.39 -14.00 -8.30
N GLY A 9 9.46 -14.27 -9.61
CA GLY A 9 9.58 -15.64 -10.12
C GLY A 9 10.88 -16.35 -9.74
N ASN A 10 11.96 -15.60 -9.47
CA ASN A 10 13.19 -16.19 -8.91
C ASN A 10 12.96 -16.65 -7.47
N LEU A 11 12.26 -15.86 -6.66
CA LEU A 11 11.90 -16.23 -5.30
C LEU A 11 11.08 -17.53 -5.29
N VAL A 12 10.10 -17.66 -6.19
CA VAL A 12 9.30 -18.89 -6.37
C VAL A 12 10.20 -20.08 -6.71
N SER A 13 11.16 -19.91 -7.64
CA SER A 13 12.11 -20.95 -8.03
C SER A 13 13.05 -21.34 -6.90
N ASP A 14 13.54 -20.37 -6.13
CA ASP A 14 14.45 -20.60 -4.99
C ASP A 14 13.76 -21.36 -3.86
N MET A 15 12.43 -21.20 -3.73
CA MET A 15 11.59 -22.03 -2.85
C MET A 15 11.29 -23.42 -3.39
N GLY A 16 11.87 -23.81 -4.54
CA GLY A 16 11.71 -25.13 -5.15
C GLY A 16 10.36 -25.32 -5.89
N LYS A 17 9.68 -24.23 -6.23
CA LYS A 17 8.42 -24.24 -6.96
C LYS A 17 8.60 -23.82 -8.42
N ASN A 18 7.67 -24.24 -9.28
CA ASN A 18 7.66 -23.80 -10.68
C ASN A 18 6.92 -22.45 -10.77
N TYR A 19 7.55 -21.43 -11.30
CA TYR A 19 6.95 -20.12 -11.53
C TYR A 19 6.01 -20.08 -12.76
N GLU A 20 6.07 -21.08 -13.65
CA GLU A 20 5.19 -21.14 -14.81
C GLU A 20 3.73 -21.30 -14.36
N GLY A 21 2.89 -20.34 -14.73
CA GLY A 21 1.49 -20.31 -14.31
C GLY A 21 1.24 -19.60 -12.97
N VAL A 22 2.29 -19.10 -12.31
CA VAL A 22 2.18 -18.26 -11.10
C VAL A 22 2.14 -16.79 -11.47
N SER A 23 1.21 -16.05 -10.91
CA SER A 23 1.15 -14.57 -11.04
C SER A 23 2.28 -13.92 -10.23
N CYS A 24 3.45 -13.78 -10.85
CA CYS A 24 4.67 -13.25 -10.25
C CYS A 24 5.26 -12.06 -11.03
N ARG A 25 4.39 -11.27 -11.71
CA ARG A 25 4.80 -10.07 -12.46
C ARG A 25 5.14 -8.92 -11.52
N GLY A 26 6.28 -9.03 -10.88
CA GLY A 26 6.79 -8.03 -9.97
C GLY A 26 8.24 -8.27 -9.60
N SER A 27 8.83 -7.28 -8.98
CA SER A 27 10.17 -7.33 -8.40
C SER A 27 10.12 -6.89 -6.94
N TRP A 28 11.14 -7.31 -6.19
CA TRP A 28 11.32 -6.87 -4.81
C TRP A 28 12.50 -5.91 -4.68
N ASP A 29 12.43 -5.03 -3.68
CA ASP A 29 13.47 -4.08 -3.32
C ASP A 29 13.51 -3.88 -1.80
N SER A 30 14.53 -3.18 -1.31
CA SER A 30 14.65 -2.75 0.08
C SER A 30 14.57 -3.89 1.10
N LEU A 31 15.13 -5.06 0.77
CA LEU A 31 15.12 -6.25 1.63
C LEU A 31 15.87 -5.98 2.93
N ARG A 32 15.18 -6.17 4.06
CA ARG A 32 15.73 -6.02 5.40
C ARG A 32 15.28 -7.16 6.31
N LEU A 33 16.23 -7.75 7.01
CA LEU A 33 15.95 -8.68 8.10
C LEU A 33 16.35 -8.00 9.43
N ALA A 34 15.38 -7.86 10.33
CA ALA A 34 15.58 -7.33 11.66
C ALA A 34 14.86 -8.22 12.67
N GLU A 35 15.61 -8.79 13.60
CA GLU A 35 15.12 -9.79 14.55
C GLU A 35 14.47 -10.98 13.80
N GLU A 36 13.16 -11.18 13.95
CA GLU A 36 12.41 -12.26 13.29
C GLU A 36 11.53 -11.73 12.14
N VAL A 37 11.69 -10.46 11.75
CA VAL A 37 10.88 -9.81 10.71
C VAL A 37 11.69 -9.60 9.45
N LEU A 38 11.27 -10.22 8.36
CA LEU A 38 11.75 -9.95 7.01
C LEU A 38 10.81 -8.94 6.35
N SER A 39 11.32 -7.78 5.99
CA SER A 39 10.56 -6.74 5.30
C SER A 39 11.18 -6.42 3.93
N PHE A 40 10.34 -6.14 2.96
CA PHE A 40 10.73 -5.72 1.63
C PHE A 40 9.55 -5.02 0.93
N THR A 41 9.88 -4.21 -0.05
CA THR A 41 8.90 -3.57 -0.94
C THR A 41 8.78 -4.39 -2.21
N THR A 42 7.61 -4.44 -2.81
CA THR A 42 7.40 -5.04 -4.13
C THR A 42 6.77 -4.04 -5.08
N GLU A 43 7.27 -4.01 -6.31
CA GLU A 43 6.59 -3.40 -7.44
C GLU A 43 5.97 -4.49 -8.28
N SER A 44 4.65 -4.49 -8.41
CA SER A 44 3.91 -5.50 -9.16
C SER A 44 2.94 -4.88 -10.16
N ALA A 45 2.55 -5.61 -11.20
CA ALA A 45 1.62 -5.13 -12.20
C ALA A 45 0.18 -5.27 -11.67
N TRP A 46 -0.53 -4.16 -11.54
CA TRP A 46 -1.97 -4.03 -11.23
C TRP A 46 -2.39 -4.33 -9.79
N TYR A 47 -1.79 -5.29 -9.14
CA TYR A 47 -2.10 -5.70 -7.77
C TYR A 47 -0.95 -6.54 -7.19
N ARG A 48 -0.94 -6.74 -5.88
CA ARG A 48 0.05 -7.57 -5.21
C ARG A 48 0.03 -9.01 -5.73
N CYS A 49 1.18 -9.66 -5.75
CA CYS A 49 1.30 -11.03 -6.24
C CYS A 49 0.84 -12.06 -5.19
N THR A 50 -0.47 -12.19 -4.99
CA THR A 50 -1.08 -13.07 -3.97
C THR A 50 -0.68 -14.54 -4.12
N GLU A 51 -0.50 -15.04 -5.35
CA GLU A 51 -0.05 -16.43 -5.58
C GLU A 51 1.39 -16.65 -5.08
N VAL A 52 2.25 -15.63 -5.08
CA VAL A 52 3.59 -15.71 -4.47
C VAL A 52 3.47 -15.78 -2.96
N GLU A 53 2.59 -15.00 -2.35
CA GLU A 53 2.31 -15.07 -0.91
C GLU A 53 1.78 -16.45 -0.50
N ASP A 54 0.89 -17.02 -1.27
CA ASP A 54 0.36 -18.37 -1.04
C ASP A 54 1.46 -19.44 -1.10
N ILE A 55 2.39 -19.32 -2.05
CA ILE A 55 3.55 -20.21 -2.13
C ILE A 55 4.48 -20.03 -0.91
N ILE A 56 4.70 -18.81 -0.44
CA ILE A 56 5.48 -18.56 0.78
C ILE A 56 4.81 -19.24 1.98
N LYS A 57 3.50 -19.10 2.14
CA LYS A 57 2.74 -19.74 3.22
C LYS A 57 2.74 -21.27 3.12
N GLU A 58 2.71 -21.82 1.89
CA GLU A 58 2.80 -23.27 1.67
C GLU A 58 4.17 -23.83 2.08
N VAL A 59 5.25 -23.14 1.71
CA VAL A 59 6.64 -23.56 2.02
C VAL A 59 6.98 -23.31 3.49
N TYR A 60 6.45 -22.24 4.06
CA TYR A 60 6.70 -21.81 5.45
C TYR A 60 5.38 -21.61 6.21
N PRO A 61 4.68 -22.68 6.63
CA PRO A 61 3.32 -22.58 7.19
C PRO A 61 3.19 -21.79 8.49
N SER A 62 4.29 -21.55 9.19
CA SER A 62 4.33 -20.78 10.45
C SER A 62 4.55 -19.27 10.24
N ILE A 63 4.78 -18.85 8.99
CA ILE A 63 4.97 -17.42 8.69
C ILE A 63 3.63 -16.68 8.69
N TYR A 64 3.62 -15.53 9.35
CA TYR A 64 2.58 -14.52 9.17
C TYR A 64 3.04 -13.49 8.13
N ILE A 65 2.20 -13.13 7.18
CA ILE A 65 2.49 -12.12 6.16
C ILE A 65 1.60 -10.90 6.45
N ALA A 66 2.24 -9.82 6.91
CA ALA A 66 1.63 -8.50 6.94
C ALA A 66 1.93 -7.77 5.63
N PHE A 67 0.96 -7.07 5.08
CA PHE A 67 1.15 -6.28 3.86
C PHE A 67 0.37 -4.96 3.91
N CYS A 68 0.88 -3.99 3.14
CA CYS A 68 0.21 -2.78 2.74
C CYS A 68 0.36 -2.65 1.22
N CYS A 69 -0.72 -2.40 0.50
CA CYS A 69 -0.76 -2.35 -0.96
C CYS A 69 -1.40 -1.07 -1.45
N GLU A 70 -0.79 -0.46 -2.45
CA GLU A 70 -1.26 0.76 -3.10
C GLU A 70 -1.27 0.55 -4.62
N GLU A 71 -2.40 0.80 -5.25
CA GLU A 71 -2.55 0.89 -6.70
C GLU A 71 -3.45 2.11 -7.03
N PRO A 72 -2.85 3.29 -7.15
CA PRO A 72 -3.58 4.55 -7.34
C PRO A 72 -4.45 4.55 -8.59
N GLY A 73 -4.01 3.90 -9.68
CA GLY A 73 -4.77 3.82 -10.93
C GLY A 73 -6.08 3.05 -10.83
N MET A 74 -6.20 2.19 -9.83
CA MET A 74 -7.40 1.40 -9.52
C MET A 74 -8.08 1.85 -8.22
N ALA A 75 -7.56 2.87 -7.56
CA ALA A 75 -7.97 3.34 -6.24
C ALA A 75 -7.96 2.21 -5.18
N ILE A 76 -6.95 1.34 -5.23
CA ILE A 76 -6.75 0.26 -4.27
C ILE A 76 -5.74 0.72 -3.22
N TYR A 77 -6.18 0.75 -1.97
CA TYR A 77 -5.38 1.05 -0.79
C TYR A 77 -5.79 0.06 0.29
N GLU A 78 -4.97 -0.96 0.52
CA GLU A 78 -5.32 -2.10 1.38
C GLU A 78 -4.17 -2.45 2.31
N LYS A 79 -4.50 -2.85 3.52
CA LYS A 79 -3.58 -3.43 4.50
C LYS A 79 -4.27 -4.57 5.25
N ASN A 80 -3.51 -5.44 5.88
CA ASN A 80 -4.09 -6.52 6.69
C ASN A 80 -3.67 -6.48 8.16
N ASP A 81 -2.89 -5.50 8.58
CA ASP A 81 -2.39 -5.43 9.96
C ASP A 81 -2.07 -3.99 10.38
N ASP A 82 -2.84 -3.45 11.34
CA ASP A 82 -2.64 -2.09 11.86
C ASP A 82 -1.41 -1.96 12.78
N ASN A 83 -0.87 -3.05 13.32
CA ASN A 83 0.34 -2.97 14.14
C ASN A 83 1.60 -2.79 13.29
N PHE A 84 1.62 -3.40 12.08
CA PHE A 84 2.70 -3.22 11.12
C PHE A 84 2.53 -1.97 10.28
N PHE A 85 1.29 -1.58 9.99
CA PHE A 85 0.93 -0.43 9.16
C PHE A 85 -0.12 0.43 9.88
N PRO A 86 0.31 1.28 10.83
CA PRO A 86 -0.61 2.05 11.68
C PRO A 86 -1.29 3.21 10.96
N GLU A 87 -0.76 3.65 9.83
CA GLU A 87 -1.34 4.74 9.05
C GLU A 87 -2.64 4.30 8.37
N ASP A 88 -3.69 5.11 8.50
CA ASP A 88 -5.01 4.86 7.93
C ASP A 88 -5.28 5.66 6.66
N TYR A 89 -4.54 6.77 6.46
CA TYR A 89 -4.76 7.71 5.37
C TYR A 89 -3.47 8.07 4.65
N ILE A 90 -3.64 8.35 3.35
CA ILE A 90 -2.65 9.04 2.54
C ILE A 90 -3.25 10.37 2.14
N VAL A 91 -2.58 11.45 2.45
CA VAL A 91 -2.95 12.81 2.05
C VAL A 91 -1.89 13.36 1.11
N ASP A 92 -2.28 13.64 -0.12
CA ASP A 92 -1.43 14.28 -1.13
C ASP A 92 -1.87 15.72 -1.35
N ILE A 93 -0.97 16.67 -1.16
CA ILE A 93 -1.22 18.08 -1.43
C ILE A 93 -0.24 18.56 -2.49
N GLU A 94 -0.77 19.11 -3.60
CA GLU A 94 0.00 19.84 -4.63
C GLU A 94 1.28 19.13 -5.10
N ASP A 95 1.17 18.01 -5.76
CA ASP A 95 2.24 17.29 -6.50
C ASP A 95 3.49 16.83 -5.70
N ASP A 96 3.78 17.38 -4.51
CA ASP A 96 5.07 17.18 -3.84
C ASP A 96 5.00 16.68 -2.38
N ASP A 97 3.86 16.78 -1.70
CA ASP A 97 3.76 16.45 -0.28
C ASP A 97 2.77 15.30 0.00
N THR A 98 3.26 14.07 -0.13
CA THR A 98 2.53 12.87 0.31
C THR A 98 2.76 12.62 1.80
N THR A 99 1.69 12.60 2.57
CA THR A 99 1.74 12.30 4.01
C THR A 99 0.94 11.04 4.31
N TYR A 100 1.61 10.07 4.95
CA TYR A 100 1.00 8.87 5.52
C TYR A 100 0.68 9.15 6.98
N CYS A 101 -0.56 9.02 7.41
CA CYS A 101 -0.98 9.48 8.72
C CYS A 101 -2.20 8.72 9.27
N ASP A 102 -2.45 8.89 10.55
CA ASP A 102 -3.69 8.47 11.17
C ASP A 102 -4.84 9.48 10.92
N GLU A 103 -6.03 9.17 11.40
CA GLU A 103 -7.22 10.01 11.21
C GLU A 103 -7.07 11.40 11.83
N ALA A 104 -6.43 11.51 12.99
CA ALA A 104 -6.29 12.78 13.69
C ALA A 104 -5.34 13.72 12.93
N ASP A 105 -4.21 13.21 12.47
CA ASP A 105 -3.26 13.96 11.67
C ASP A 105 -3.85 14.32 10.28
N ALA A 106 -4.60 13.40 9.67
CA ALA A 106 -5.30 13.69 8.40
C ALA A 106 -6.30 14.85 8.56
N LEU A 107 -7.10 14.85 9.63
CA LEU A 107 -8.02 15.95 9.92
C LEU A 107 -7.31 17.29 10.16
N GLU A 108 -6.17 17.27 10.87
CA GLU A 108 -5.37 18.48 11.09
C GLU A 108 -4.84 19.04 9.77
N ILE A 109 -4.27 18.19 8.91
CA ILE A 109 -3.77 18.57 7.58
C ILE A 109 -4.89 19.19 6.73
N LEU A 110 -6.07 18.55 6.70
CA LEU A 110 -7.21 19.04 5.92
C LEU A 110 -7.79 20.34 6.49
N SER A 111 -7.85 20.45 7.82
CA SER A 111 -8.31 21.67 8.49
C SER A 111 -7.39 22.86 8.17
N ASP A 112 -6.09 22.65 8.19
CA ASP A 112 -5.10 23.67 7.83
C ASP A 112 -5.20 24.06 6.34
N PHE A 113 -5.35 23.07 5.45
CA PHE A 113 -5.45 23.31 4.01
C PHE A 113 -6.69 24.12 3.64
N PHE A 114 -7.85 23.78 4.18
CA PHE A 114 -9.12 24.44 3.87
C PHE A 114 -9.41 25.66 4.78
N GLY A 115 -8.70 25.82 5.88
CA GLY A 115 -8.99 26.84 6.89
C GLY A 115 -10.32 26.60 7.62
N ILE A 116 -10.73 25.34 7.76
CA ILE A 116 -12.00 24.89 8.36
C ILE A 116 -11.70 23.87 9.45
N ASP A 117 -12.36 24.00 10.57
CA ASP A 117 -12.29 23.03 11.67
C ASP A 117 -13.33 21.92 11.41
N PHE A 118 -12.90 20.78 10.90
CA PHE A 118 -13.75 19.65 10.57
C PHE A 118 -14.09 18.82 11.82
N LYS A 119 -15.33 18.36 11.87
CA LYS A 119 -15.80 17.50 12.95
C LYS A 119 -15.28 16.07 12.84
N ASP A 120 -15.22 15.54 11.63
CA ASP A 120 -14.82 14.18 11.31
C ASP A 120 -14.33 14.07 9.85
N MET A 121 -13.74 12.94 9.50
CA MET A 121 -13.25 12.69 8.14
C MET A 121 -14.34 12.65 7.10
N ASP A 122 -15.56 12.26 7.44
CA ASP A 122 -16.67 12.22 6.48
C ASP A 122 -16.99 13.64 5.99
N GLU A 123 -17.02 14.63 6.89
CA GLU A 123 -17.20 16.04 6.55
C GLU A 123 -16.05 16.57 5.69
N ALA A 124 -14.80 16.26 6.06
CA ALA A 124 -13.62 16.69 5.33
C ALA A 124 -13.58 16.09 3.92
N MET A 125 -13.91 14.80 3.75
CA MET A 125 -13.91 14.10 2.46
C MET A 125 -14.94 14.63 1.49
N ILE A 126 -16.08 15.13 1.97
CA ILE A 126 -17.07 15.82 1.12
C ILE A 126 -16.43 17.06 0.48
N LEU A 127 -15.73 17.87 1.28
CA LEU A 127 -15.09 19.10 0.78
C LEU A 127 -13.91 18.79 -0.16
N VAL A 128 -13.12 17.74 0.13
CA VAL A 128 -12.08 17.25 -0.77
C VAL A 128 -12.66 16.90 -2.14
N SER A 129 -13.77 16.15 -2.17
CA SER A 129 -14.44 15.77 -3.39
C SER A 129 -14.96 16.98 -4.17
N GLU A 130 -15.64 17.92 -3.49
CA GLU A 130 -16.14 19.16 -4.11
C GLU A 130 -15.01 20.03 -4.66
N ASN A 131 -13.88 20.13 -3.95
CA ASN A 131 -12.71 20.86 -4.40
C ASN A 131 -12.11 20.25 -5.66
N ASN A 132 -12.02 18.94 -5.74
CA ASN A 132 -11.46 18.22 -6.89
C ASN A 132 -12.35 18.30 -8.14
N GLU A 133 -13.67 18.51 -7.97
CA GLU A 133 -14.60 18.73 -9.08
C GLU A 133 -14.51 20.15 -9.65
N GLN A 134 -14.10 21.13 -8.86
CA GLN A 134 -14.13 22.56 -9.21
C GLN A 134 -12.76 23.15 -9.57
N ASP A 135 -11.70 22.59 -9.05
CA ASP A 135 -10.32 23.09 -9.23
C ASP A 135 -9.42 21.90 -9.60
N ASP A 136 -8.38 22.09 -10.36
CA ASP A 136 -7.49 21.05 -10.93
C ASP A 136 -6.84 20.07 -9.92
N GLY A 137 -7.61 19.64 -8.93
CA GLY A 137 -7.26 18.57 -7.99
C GLY A 137 -5.95 18.87 -7.25
N ARG A 138 -5.99 19.75 -6.25
CA ARG A 138 -4.81 20.08 -5.43
C ARG A 138 -4.62 19.19 -4.23
N ILE A 139 -5.63 18.42 -3.88
CA ILE A 139 -5.60 17.55 -2.71
C ILE A 139 -6.28 16.22 -2.99
N TRP A 140 -5.61 15.14 -2.71
CA TRP A 140 -6.16 13.80 -2.76
C TRP A 140 -6.03 13.14 -1.40
N VAL A 141 -7.07 12.45 -0.99
CA VAL A 141 -7.09 11.68 0.25
C VAL A 141 -7.56 10.27 -0.06
N ASN A 142 -6.76 9.29 0.33
CA ASN A 142 -7.10 7.90 0.22
C ASN A 142 -7.07 7.25 1.60
N ARG A 143 -8.01 6.36 1.85
CA ARG A 143 -8.08 5.60 3.09
C ARG A 143 -7.69 4.15 2.82
N TYR A 144 -6.85 3.60 3.69
CA TYR A 144 -6.58 2.17 3.66
C TYR A 144 -7.77 1.37 4.16
N GLU A 145 -8.12 0.34 3.42
CA GLU A 145 -9.08 -0.69 3.83
C GLU A 145 -8.34 -1.82 4.55
N LEU A 146 -8.77 -2.14 5.78
CA LEU A 146 -8.27 -3.29 6.50
C LEU A 146 -8.98 -4.54 5.97
N ILE A 147 -8.23 -5.42 5.33
CA ILE A 147 -8.74 -6.67 4.76
C ILE A 147 -8.19 -7.89 5.51
N GLU A 148 -8.93 -9.02 5.48
CA GLU A 148 -8.52 -10.27 6.13
C GLU A 148 -7.48 -11.07 5.31
#